data_51678257669d78727f730f1079e1895f
#
_entry.id   51678257669d78727f730f1079e1895f
#
_cell.length_a   1.000
_cell.length_b   1.000
_cell.length_c   1.000
_cell.angle_alpha   90.00
_cell.angle_beta   90.00
_cell.angle_gamma   90.00
#
_symmetry.space_group_name_H-M   'P 1'
#
loop_
_entity.id
_entity.type
_entity.pdbx_description
1 polymer ?
#
loop_
_entity_poly.entity_id
_entity_poly.type
_entity_poly.pdbx_seq_one_letter_code
_entity_poly.pdbx_strand_id
1 'polypeptide(L)'
;VALLVLNLGSSSLKAAVFDAAAEQRLWSDSRSGLELPAALDTWLKPALAPWWGQLERAGHRVVHGGEVFREPTPINATTLAQLEALSPLAPLHNPPALEAMRWLQQQRPQLPQWACFDTAFHATLPEAAYSYAIPLALRSRGYRRFGFHGLNHQHVARQAAGPRLISVHLGAGCSLAAIAEGRCLDTTMGFTPMEGLVMATRSGSIDPGLLLALLKDGMAAAELEEQLNHHSGLAGLSGLSGDWQELRGAAERGHSGAQLALAVFLHRLKAGIAAMAASLGGVDQIALSGGIGANDTALAQQLQTELAWLGKPQWLQIPADEEGMIARLISDPEDRGSDAANG
;
A
#
# COMPACT_ATOMS: atom_id res chain seq x y z
N VAL A 1 16.59 8.88 -22.77
CA VAL A 1 16.65 7.80 -21.79
C VAL A 1 15.49 7.98 -20.81
N ALA A 2 14.67 6.96 -20.63
CA ALA A 2 13.48 7.02 -19.81
C ALA A 2 13.24 5.72 -19.04
N LEU A 3 12.60 5.84 -17.89
CA LEU A 3 12.15 4.76 -17.04
C LEU A 3 10.63 4.62 -17.16
N LEU A 4 10.13 3.42 -17.39
CA LEU A 4 8.71 3.11 -17.35
C LEU A 4 8.33 2.54 -15.99
N VAL A 5 7.23 3.03 -15.42
CA VAL A 5 6.65 2.45 -14.20
C VAL A 5 5.22 2.02 -14.48
N LEU A 6 4.90 0.78 -14.12
CA LEU A 6 3.56 0.19 -14.20
C LEU A 6 3.07 -0.17 -12.80
N ASN A 7 1.96 0.43 -12.41
CA ASN A 7 1.31 0.21 -11.13
C ASN A 7 -0.12 -0.29 -11.40
N LEU A 8 -0.29 -1.62 -11.32
CA LEU A 8 -1.56 -2.28 -11.53
C LEU A 8 -2.25 -2.55 -10.18
N GLY A 9 -3.43 -1.95 -10.02
CA GLY A 9 -4.37 -2.30 -8.96
C GLY A 9 -5.36 -3.36 -9.42
N SER A 10 -6.28 -3.75 -8.53
CA SER A 10 -7.33 -4.74 -8.85
C SER A 10 -8.30 -4.27 -9.95
N SER A 11 -8.46 -2.97 -10.14
CA SER A 11 -9.42 -2.38 -11.11
C SER A 11 -8.85 -1.20 -11.88
N SER A 12 -7.57 -0.87 -11.70
CA SER A 12 -6.96 0.29 -12.34
C SER A 12 -5.53 -0.01 -12.76
N LEU A 13 -5.11 0.62 -13.86
CA LEU A 13 -3.74 0.63 -14.32
C LEU A 13 -3.26 2.07 -14.33
N LYS A 14 -2.21 2.36 -13.59
CA LYS A 14 -1.46 3.61 -13.64
C LYS A 14 -0.13 3.34 -14.33
N ALA A 15 0.24 4.21 -15.26
CA ALA A 15 1.53 4.16 -15.92
C ALA A 15 2.18 5.52 -15.87
N ALA A 16 3.50 5.53 -15.67
CA ALA A 16 4.28 6.76 -15.67
C ALA A 16 5.63 6.55 -16.38
N VAL A 17 6.12 7.61 -16.99
CA VAL A 17 7.45 7.66 -17.58
C VAL A 17 8.25 8.74 -16.85
N PHE A 18 9.45 8.38 -16.45
CA PHE A 18 10.39 9.27 -15.77
C PHE A 18 11.66 9.43 -16.60
N ASP A 19 12.42 10.50 -16.33
CA ASP A 19 13.79 10.60 -16.79
C ASP A 19 14.70 9.53 -16.17
N ALA A 20 15.91 9.39 -16.67
CA ALA A 20 16.84 8.35 -16.22
C ALA A 20 17.23 8.45 -14.74
N ALA A 21 17.27 9.66 -14.19
CA ALA A 21 17.59 9.93 -12.79
C ALA A 21 16.38 9.75 -11.85
N ALA A 22 15.19 9.49 -12.38
CA ALA A 22 13.93 9.43 -11.65
C ALA A 22 13.58 10.73 -10.88
N GLU A 23 14.08 11.85 -11.37
CA GLU A 23 13.82 13.18 -10.77
C GLU A 23 12.59 13.83 -11.36
N GLN A 24 12.37 13.64 -12.68
CA GLN A 24 11.28 14.26 -13.40
C GLN A 24 10.30 13.22 -13.97
N ARG A 25 9.01 13.37 -13.64
CA ARG A 25 7.94 12.63 -14.30
C ARG A 25 7.64 13.29 -15.64
N LEU A 26 7.97 12.60 -16.74
CA LEU A 26 7.79 13.09 -18.12
C LEU A 26 6.36 12.89 -18.61
N TRP A 27 5.69 11.83 -18.15
CA TRP A 27 4.33 11.51 -18.51
C TRP A 27 3.69 10.61 -17.44
N SER A 28 2.39 10.71 -17.28
CA SER A 28 1.59 9.72 -16.54
C SER A 28 0.14 9.72 -17.02
N ASP A 29 -0.48 8.54 -16.99
CA ASP A 29 -1.92 8.37 -17.21
C ASP A 29 -2.44 7.22 -16.34
N SER A 30 -3.75 7.22 -16.12
CA SER A 30 -4.44 6.25 -15.27
C SER A 30 -5.77 5.88 -15.88
N ARG A 31 -6.09 4.58 -15.91
CA ARG A 31 -7.35 4.05 -16.41
C ARG A 31 -7.93 3.06 -15.42
N SER A 32 -9.26 3.07 -15.31
CA SER A 32 -10.03 2.12 -14.50
C SER A 32 -10.99 1.31 -15.37
N GLY A 33 -11.42 0.14 -14.87
CA GLY A 33 -12.38 -0.72 -15.58
C GLY A 33 -11.79 -1.36 -16.84
N LEU A 34 -10.48 -1.56 -16.89
CA LEU A 34 -9.78 -2.13 -18.04
C LEU A 34 -9.75 -3.66 -17.97
N GLU A 35 -9.95 -4.29 -19.11
CA GLU A 35 -9.70 -5.72 -19.29
C GLU A 35 -8.28 -5.93 -19.80
N LEU A 36 -7.47 -6.62 -18.98
CA LEU A 36 -6.16 -7.09 -19.41
C LEU A 36 -6.32 -8.42 -20.20
N PRO A 37 -5.42 -8.72 -21.18
CA PRO A 37 -4.29 -7.89 -21.63
C PRO A 37 -4.62 -6.83 -22.68
N ALA A 38 -5.86 -6.80 -23.20
CA ALA A 38 -6.25 -5.93 -24.31
C ALA A 38 -5.91 -4.45 -24.10
N ALA A 39 -6.06 -3.95 -22.87
CA ALA A 39 -5.74 -2.58 -22.51
C ALA A 39 -4.26 -2.23 -22.68
N LEU A 40 -3.35 -3.20 -22.51
CA LEU A 40 -1.92 -2.99 -22.71
C LEU A 40 -1.59 -2.67 -24.17
N ASP A 41 -2.25 -3.35 -25.10
CA ASP A 41 -2.04 -3.12 -26.54
C ASP A 41 -2.85 -1.93 -27.08
N THR A 42 -4.10 -1.76 -26.64
CA THR A 42 -5.01 -0.77 -27.23
C THR A 42 -4.86 0.62 -26.64
N TRP A 43 -4.43 0.72 -25.38
CA TRP A 43 -4.23 2.00 -24.71
C TRP A 43 -2.77 2.26 -24.34
N LEU A 44 -2.11 1.37 -23.58
CA LEU A 44 -0.82 1.67 -23.00
C LEU A 44 0.27 1.80 -24.08
N LYS A 45 0.35 0.85 -25.03
CA LYS A 45 1.38 0.87 -26.08
C LYS A 45 1.29 2.10 -26.95
N PRO A 46 0.11 2.54 -27.45
CA PRO A 46 -0.01 3.82 -28.18
C PRO A 46 0.36 5.03 -27.32
N ALA A 47 -0.04 5.07 -26.04
CA ALA A 47 0.30 6.17 -25.13
C ALA A 47 1.80 6.29 -24.88
N LEU A 48 2.53 5.16 -24.89
CA LEU A 48 3.98 5.12 -24.71
C LEU A 48 4.77 5.37 -26.01
N ALA A 49 4.12 5.53 -27.17
CA ALA A 49 4.81 5.67 -28.46
C ALA A 49 5.91 6.75 -28.47
N PRO A 50 5.74 7.95 -27.86
CA PRO A 50 6.79 8.97 -27.84
C PRO A 50 8.08 8.55 -27.12
N TRP A 51 7.96 7.67 -26.13
CA TRP A 51 9.08 7.21 -25.27
C TRP A 51 9.55 5.81 -25.61
N TRP A 52 8.80 5.04 -26.44
CA TRP A 52 9.01 3.61 -26.63
C TRP A 52 10.45 3.23 -26.98
N GLY A 53 11.09 3.99 -27.88
CA GLY A 53 12.50 3.79 -28.25
C GLY A 53 13.51 4.28 -27.22
N GLN A 54 13.08 5.07 -26.25
CA GLN A 54 13.93 5.70 -25.25
C GLN A 54 13.90 4.96 -23.88
N LEU A 55 13.00 3.97 -23.73
CA LEU A 55 12.89 3.20 -22.51
C LEU A 55 14.13 2.33 -22.31
N GLU A 56 14.77 2.47 -21.16
CA GLU A 56 15.94 1.70 -20.74
C GLU A 56 15.65 0.69 -19.63
N ARG A 57 14.65 0.97 -18.79
CA ARG A 57 14.24 0.10 -17.68
C ARG A 57 12.73 0.20 -17.44
N ALA A 58 12.16 -0.84 -16.85
CA ALA A 58 10.78 -0.80 -16.39
C ALA A 58 10.66 -1.34 -14.97
N GLY A 59 9.85 -0.67 -14.15
CA GLY A 59 9.48 -1.09 -12.80
C GLY A 59 8.01 -1.45 -12.72
N HIS A 60 7.72 -2.55 -12.05
CA HIS A 60 6.36 -3.02 -11.82
C HIS A 60 6.07 -3.06 -10.33
N ARG A 61 4.94 -2.45 -9.91
CA ARG A 61 4.44 -2.66 -8.57
C ARG A 61 3.91 -4.08 -8.42
N VAL A 62 4.32 -4.75 -7.36
CA VAL A 62 3.80 -6.04 -6.93
C VAL A 62 3.30 -5.90 -5.49
N VAL A 63 2.05 -6.26 -5.23
CA VAL A 63 1.46 -6.04 -3.91
C VAL A 63 2.07 -6.98 -2.87
N HIS A 64 2.34 -8.24 -3.21
CA HIS A 64 2.84 -9.21 -2.24
C HIS A 64 4.10 -9.92 -2.73
N GLY A 65 5.21 -9.69 -2.01
CA GLY A 65 6.51 -10.32 -2.27
C GLY A 65 6.81 -11.57 -1.43
N GLY A 66 5.88 -11.97 -0.54
CA GLY A 66 6.11 -13.08 0.39
C GLY A 66 7.30 -12.82 1.32
N GLU A 67 7.93 -13.90 1.77
CA GLU A 67 9.16 -13.84 2.57
C GLU A 67 10.42 -13.74 1.71
N VAL A 68 10.30 -14.01 0.41
CA VAL A 68 11.42 -14.14 -0.53
C VAL A 68 11.86 -12.77 -1.04
N PHE A 69 10.91 -11.93 -1.43
CA PHE A 69 11.21 -10.65 -2.08
C PHE A 69 11.19 -9.50 -1.08
N ARG A 70 12.37 -9.10 -0.65
CA ARG A 70 12.57 -8.04 0.37
C ARG A 70 13.13 -6.74 -0.20
N GLU A 71 13.41 -6.72 -1.51
CA GLU A 71 13.99 -5.59 -2.24
C GLU A 71 13.54 -5.63 -3.71
N PRO A 72 13.73 -4.55 -4.48
CA PRO A 72 13.46 -4.57 -5.91
C PRO A 72 14.26 -5.67 -6.60
N THR A 73 13.58 -6.52 -7.35
CA THR A 73 14.17 -7.75 -7.90
C THR A 73 14.07 -7.76 -9.42
N PRO A 74 15.19 -8.04 -10.15
CA PRO A 74 15.17 -8.19 -11.60
C PRO A 74 14.23 -9.32 -12.04
N ILE A 75 13.45 -9.06 -13.08
CA ILE A 75 12.49 -10.01 -13.62
C ILE A 75 13.18 -10.91 -14.65
N ASN A 76 13.20 -12.20 -14.35
CA ASN A 76 13.63 -13.27 -15.22
C ASN A 76 12.67 -14.47 -15.09
N ALA A 77 12.92 -15.57 -15.78
CA ALA A 77 12.04 -16.75 -15.74
C ALA A 77 11.86 -17.31 -14.31
N THR A 78 12.92 -17.32 -13.52
CA THR A 78 12.87 -17.80 -12.11
C THR A 78 12.03 -16.87 -11.25
N THR A 79 12.26 -15.55 -11.35
CA THR A 79 11.49 -14.54 -10.62
C THR A 79 10.00 -14.62 -10.97
N LEU A 80 9.66 -14.73 -12.25
CA LEU A 80 8.26 -14.87 -12.69
C LEU A 80 7.59 -16.12 -12.12
N ALA A 81 8.27 -17.26 -12.12
CA ALA A 81 7.74 -18.50 -11.54
C ALA A 81 7.52 -18.38 -10.01
N GLN A 82 8.45 -17.74 -9.31
CA GLN A 82 8.30 -17.48 -7.87
C GLN A 82 7.16 -16.51 -7.57
N LEU A 83 6.99 -15.44 -8.36
CA LEU A 83 5.88 -14.49 -8.23
C LEU A 83 4.53 -15.15 -8.53
N GLU A 84 4.49 -16.05 -9.52
CA GLU A 84 3.28 -16.83 -9.83
C GLU A 84 2.86 -17.72 -8.65
N ALA A 85 3.83 -18.36 -7.99
CA ALA A 85 3.58 -19.16 -6.77
C ALA A 85 3.08 -18.31 -5.59
N LEU A 86 3.33 -17.00 -5.56
CA LEU A 86 2.82 -16.07 -4.55
C LEU A 86 1.44 -15.49 -4.90
N SER A 87 0.90 -15.73 -6.09
CA SER A 87 -0.41 -15.20 -6.51
C SER A 87 -1.56 -15.55 -5.56
N PRO A 88 -1.60 -16.73 -4.91
CA PRO A 88 -2.62 -17.04 -3.90
C PRO A 88 -2.62 -16.10 -2.68
N LEU A 89 -1.51 -15.43 -2.37
CA LEU A 89 -1.43 -14.45 -1.27
C LEU A 89 -2.04 -13.08 -1.63
N ALA A 90 -2.15 -12.76 -2.92
CA ALA A 90 -2.76 -11.52 -3.42
C ALA A 90 -3.45 -11.80 -4.78
N PRO A 91 -4.54 -12.60 -4.80
CA PRO A 91 -5.12 -13.13 -6.04
C PRO A 91 -5.72 -12.06 -6.96
N LEU A 92 -6.11 -10.91 -6.42
CA LEU A 92 -6.66 -9.78 -7.19
C LEU A 92 -5.57 -8.82 -7.70
N HIS A 93 -4.31 -8.93 -7.23
CA HIS A 93 -3.29 -7.91 -7.47
C HIS A 93 -2.05 -8.47 -8.17
N ASN A 94 -1.51 -9.62 -7.73
CA ASN A 94 -0.30 -10.17 -8.32
C ASN A 94 -0.49 -10.66 -9.77
N PRO A 95 -1.58 -11.37 -10.14
CA PRO A 95 -1.79 -11.82 -11.52
C PRO A 95 -1.80 -10.71 -12.56
N PRO A 96 -2.51 -9.57 -12.38
CA PRO A 96 -2.42 -8.44 -13.31
C PRO A 96 -1.01 -7.90 -13.50
N ALA A 97 -0.23 -7.81 -12.42
CA ALA A 97 1.17 -7.37 -12.52
C ALA A 97 2.03 -8.35 -13.35
N LEU A 98 1.86 -9.66 -13.12
CA LEU A 98 2.55 -10.69 -13.92
C LEU A 98 2.17 -10.64 -15.39
N GLU A 99 0.93 -10.37 -15.72
CA GLU A 99 0.46 -10.21 -17.08
C GLU A 99 1.13 -9.04 -17.79
N ALA A 100 1.23 -7.89 -17.13
CA ALA A 100 1.94 -6.72 -17.65
C ALA A 100 3.45 -6.98 -17.84
N MET A 101 4.09 -7.70 -16.91
CA MET A 101 5.50 -8.10 -17.03
C MET A 101 5.72 -8.99 -18.26
N ARG A 102 4.89 -10.02 -18.43
CA ARG A 102 4.96 -10.92 -19.60
C ARG A 102 4.68 -10.19 -20.91
N TRP A 103 3.67 -9.33 -20.92
CA TRP A 103 3.37 -8.50 -22.08
C TRP A 103 4.58 -7.64 -22.47
N LEU A 104 5.17 -6.92 -21.52
CA LEU A 104 6.31 -6.05 -21.80
C LEU A 104 7.54 -6.86 -22.23
N GLN A 105 7.77 -8.06 -21.69
CA GLN A 105 8.83 -8.96 -22.10
C GLN A 105 8.64 -9.43 -23.55
N GLN A 106 7.41 -9.67 -24.00
CA GLN A 106 7.10 -10.02 -25.38
C GLN A 106 7.31 -8.83 -26.34
N GLN A 107 6.90 -7.61 -25.92
CA GLN A 107 7.01 -6.41 -26.73
C GLN A 107 8.45 -5.85 -26.81
N ARG A 108 9.20 -6.00 -25.74
CA ARG A 108 10.57 -5.46 -25.56
C ARG A 108 11.47 -6.49 -24.83
N PRO A 109 11.85 -7.60 -25.49
CA PRO A 109 12.61 -8.70 -24.86
C PRO A 109 13.93 -8.28 -24.21
N GLN A 110 14.54 -7.19 -24.71
CA GLN A 110 15.83 -6.68 -24.23
C GLN A 110 15.66 -5.58 -23.13
N LEU A 111 14.43 -5.16 -22.82
CA LEU A 111 14.21 -4.14 -21.79
C LEU A 111 14.34 -4.78 -20.42
N PRO A 112 15.31 -4.38 -19.58
CA PRO A 112 15.41 -4.85 -18.22
C PRO A 112 14.19 -4.41 -17.40
N GLN A 113 13.64 -5.33 -16.61
CA GLN A 113 12.46 -5.11 -15.80
C GLN A 113 12.71 -5.46 -14.34
N TRP A 114 12.08 -4.74 -13.40
CA TRP A 114 12.15 -4.98 -11.95
C TRP A 114 10.75 -5.07 -11.34
N ALA A 115 10.61 -6.00 -10.40
CA ALA A 115 9.48 -6.05 -9.49
C ALA A 115 9.81 -5.27 -8.21
N CYS A 116 8.93 -4.32 -7.83
CA CYS A 116 9.02 -3.53 -6.60
C CYS A 116 7.79 -3.84 -5.74
N PHE A 117 8.02 -4.15 -4.46
CA PHE A 117 7.01 -4.79 -3.62
C PHE A 117 6.47 -3.86 -2.55
N ASP A 118 5.15 -3.85 -2.35
CA ASP A 118 4.52 -3.15 -1.22
C ASP A 118 4.94 -3.72 0.14
N THR A 119 5.32 -5.00 0.18
CA THR A 119 5.77 -5.66 1.41
C THR A 119 7.25 -5.44 1.74
N ALA A 120 8.07 -5.02 0.77
CA ALA A 120 9.53 -4.98 0.93
C ALA A 120 10.00 -3.99 1.99
N PHE A 121 9.41 -2.80 2.09
CA PHE A 121 9.75 -1.81 3.11
C PHE A 121 9.54 -2.32 4.54
N HIS A 122 8.59 -3.23 4.72
CA HIS A 122 8.27 -3.88 5.99
C HIS A 122 9.14 -5.11 6.30
N ALA A 123 10.11 -5.46 5.45
CA ALA A 123 11.03 -6.57 5.70
C ALA A 123 11.92 -6.36 6.92
N THR A 124 12.03 -5.11 7.41
CA THR A 124 12.77 -4.73 8.62
C THR A 124 11.97 -4.89 9.92
N LEU A 125 10.70 -5.31 9.86
CA LEU A 125 9.89 -5.56 11.05
C LEU A 125 10.61 -6.53 12.00
N PRO A 126 10.74 -6.19 13.29
CA PRO A 126 11.27 -7.12 14.29
C PRO A 126 10.32 -8.32 14.49
N GLU A 127 10.85 -9.44 14.93
CA GLU A 127 10.08 -10.67 15.10
C GLU A 127 8.83 -10.50 15.97
N ALA A 128 8.94 -9.72 17.04
CA ALA A 128 7.81 -9.41 17.92
C ALA A 128 6.66 -8.67 17.22
N ALA A 129 6.96 -7.85 16.20
CA ALA A 129 5.96 -7.09 15.46
C ALA A 129 5.31 -7.91 14.33
N TYR A 130 6.08 -8.80 13.66
CA TYR A 130 5.51 -9.58 12.58
C TYR A 130 4.90 -10.93 13.01
N SER A 131 5.21 -11.44 14.19
CA SER A 131 4.70 -12.75 14.64
C SER A 131 3.29 -12.65 15.17
N TYR A 132 2.40 -13.48 14.64
CA TYR A 132 1.10 -13.69 15.27
C TYR A 132 1.22 -14.67 16.47
N ALA A 133 0.44 -14.43 17.50
CA ALA A 133 0.37 -15.31 18.68
C ALA A 133 -0.47 -16.58 18.38
N ILE A 134 -0.03 -17.36 17.41
CA ILE A 134 -0.64 -18.62 16.96
C ILE A 134 0.36 -19.78 17.12
N PRO A 135 -0.10 -21.05 17.09
CA PRO A 135 0.77 -22.21 17.24
C PRO A 135 1.98 -22.18 16.30
N LEU A 136 3.12 -22.68 16.78
CA LEU A 136 4.37 -22.74 16.01
C LEU A 136 4.18 -23.45 14.66
N ALA A 137 3.41 -24.54 14.63
CA ALA A 137 3.12 -25.28 13.40
C ALA A 137 2.44 -24.43 12.31
N LEU A 138 1.67 -23.42 12.70
CA LEU A 138 1.06 -22.47 11.76
C LEU A 138 2.08 -21.38 11.37
N ARG A 139 2.85 -20.84 12.33
CA ARG A 139 3.90 -19.85 12.02
C ARG A 139 4.96 -20.40 11.06
N SER A 140 5.33 -21.67 11.22
CA SER A 140 6.28 -22.37 10.33
C SER A 140 5.78 -22.51 8.88
N ARG A 141 4.50 -22.26 8.62
CA ARG A 141 3.90 -22.22 7.27
C ARG A 141 3.93 -20.83 6.64
N GLY A 142 4.58 -19.85 7.29
CA GLY A 142 4.69 -18.49 6.79
C GLY A 142 3.52 -17.58 7.17
N TYR A 143 2.64 -17.97 8.10
CA TYR A 143 1.56 -17.09 8.58
C TYR A 143 2.13 -16.04 9.54
N ARG A 144 2.39 -14.86 8.99
CA ARG A 144 2.96 -13.72 9.69
C ARG A 144 2.39 -12.40 9.15
N ARG A 145 2.65 -11.30 9.86
CA ARG A 145 2.42 -9.95 9.33
C ARG A 145 3.45 -9.64 8.24
N PHE A 146 3.00 -9.16 7.09
CA PHE A 146 3.84 -8.65 6.00
C PHE A 146 3.84 -7.13 5.94
N GLY A 147 2.68 -6.49 6.08
CA GLY A 147 2.49 -5.08 5.83
C GLY A 147 2.39 -4.75 4.34
N PHE A 148 1.72 -3.65 4.01
CA PHE A 148 1.49 -3.22 2.63
C PHE A 148 1.59 -1.70 2.52
N HIS A 149 1.39 -1.14 1.33
CA HIS A 149 1.67 0.26 0.98
C HIS A 149 3.12 0.66 1.28
N GLY A 150 4.03 -0.30 1.32
CA GLY A 150 5.43 -0.08 1.67
C GLY A 150 6.13 0.89 0.73
N LEU A 151 5.79 0.90 -0.56
CA LEU A 151 6.32 1.88 -1.51
C LEU A 151 5.97 3.32 -1.12
N ASN A 152 4.71 3.57 -0.68
CA ASN A 152 4.34 4.88 -0.19
C ASN A 152 4.96 5.19 1.18
N HIS A 153 4.98 4.25 2.12
CA HIS A 153 5.62 4.47 3.42
C HIS A 153 7.12 4.76 3.26
N GLN A 154 7.81 4.11 2.33
CA GLN A 154 9.20 4.37 1.99
C GLN A 154 9.38 5.76 1.35
N HIS A 155 8.48 6.16 0.45
CA HIS A 155 8.47 7.50 -0.12
C HIS A 155 8.32 8.58 0.98
N VAL A 156 7.36 8.40 1.88
CA VAL A 156 7.13 9.31 3.02
C VAL A 156 8.35 9.37 3.93
N ALA A 157 8.98 8.24 4.24
CA ALA A 157 10.18 8.19 5.07
C ALA A 157 11.38 8.95 4.47
N ARG A 158 11.50 8.98 3.15
CA ARG A 158 12.53 9.75 2.45
C ARG A 158 12.28 11.26 2.47
N GLN A 159 11.02 11.69 2.58
CA GLN A 159 10.65 13.11 2.63
C GLN A 159 10.67 13.67 4.06
N ALA A 160 10.49 12.82 5.05
CA ALA A 160 10.47 13.20 6.46
C ALA A 160 11.88 13.11 7.06
N ALA A 161 12.27 14.12 7.86
CA ALA A 161 13.61 14.24 8.42
C ALA A 161 13.72 13.80 9.89
N GLY A 162 12.62 13.38 10.52
CA GLY A 162 12.59 13.03 11.94
C GLY A 162 13.01 11.58 12.21
N PRO A 163 13.73 11.32 13.30
CA PRO A 163 14.19 9.97 13.62
C PRO A 163 13.07 8.99 13.97
N ARG A 164 11.92 9.49 14.52
CA ARG A 164 10.74 8.68 14.85
C ARG A 164 9.52 9.22 14.12
N LEU A 165 9.16 8.55 13.05
CA LEU A 165 8.09 8.95 12.13
C LEU A 165 6.93 7.96 12.20
N ILE A 166 5.71 8.48 12.28
CA ILE A 166 4.51 7.71 11.97
C ILE A 166 4.05 8.13 10.57
N SER A 167 4.12 7.21 9.62
CA SER A 167 3.58 7.39 8.28
C SER A 167 2.13 6.89 8.26
N VAL A 168 1.22 7.75 7.84
CA VAL A 168 -0.25 7.55 7.84
C VAL A 168 -0.73 7.62 6.40
N HIS A 169 -0.98 6.46 5.78
CA HIS A 169 -1.55 6.38 4.44
C HIS A 169 -3.07 6.27 4.53
N LEU A 170 -3.78 7.27 4.02
CA LEU A 170 -5.26 7.31 3.99
C LEU A 170 -5.75 7.51 2.55
N GLY A 171 -6.40 6.50 2.03
CA GLY A 171 -7.05 6.45 0.72
C GLY A 171 -8.20 5.45 0.73
N ALA A 172 -8.49 4.81 -0.40
CA ALA A 172 -9.43 3.68 -0.43
C ALA A 172 -8.95 2.52 0.46
N GLY A 173 -7.62 2.25 0.48
CA GLY A 173 -6.94 1.48 1.50
C GLY A 173 -6.28 2.42 2.52
N CYS A 174 -6.18 1.97 3.78
CA CYS A 174 -5.57 2.74 4.86
C CYS A 174 -4.58 1.90 5.65
N SER A 175 -3.41 2.46 5.96
CA SER A 175 -2.41 1.81 6.81
C SER A 175 -1.54 2.82 7.55
N LEU A 176 -0.92 2.36 8.64
CA LEU A 176 0.08 3.08 9.40
C LEU A 176 1.40 2.32 9.35
N ALA A 177 2.51 3.03 9.43
CA ALA A 177 3.82 2.46 9.69
C ALA A 177 4.56 3.29 10.74
N ALA A 178 5.12 2.62 11.73
CA ALA A 178 6.05 3.16 12.71
C ALA A 178 7.46 3.04 12.12
N ILE A 179 8.12 4.16 11.91
CA ILE A 179 9.41 4.20 11.20
C ILE A 179 10.44 4.87 12.10
N ALA A 180 11.53 4.17 12.38
CA ALA A 180 12.69 4.72 13.07
C ALA A 180 13.91 4.68 12.16
N GLU A 181 14.55 5.83 12.00
CA GLU A 181 15.78 5.96 11.19
C GLU A 181 15.63 5.33 9.79
N GLY A 182 14.49 5.56 9.13
CA GLY A 182 14.17 5.04 7.81
C GLY A 182 13.74 3.57 7.76
N ARG A 183 13.69 2.86 8.90
CA ARG A 183 13.33 1.43 9.00
C ARG A 183 11.94 1.24 9.60
N CYS A 184 11.13 0.39 9.02
CA CYS A 184 9.82 0.05 9.56
C CYS A 184 9.97 -0.87 10.79
N LEU A 185 9.38 -0.44 11.93
CA LEU A 185 9.37 -1.21 13.18
C LEU A 185 8.00 -1.83 13.47
N ASP A 186 6.92 -1.23 12.95
CA ASP A 186 5.56 -1.74 13.11
C ASP A 186 4.66 -1.23 11.98
N THR A 187 3.57 -1.94 11.68
CA THR A 187 2.59 -1.53 10.68
C THR A 187 1.22 -2.16 10.96
N THR A 188 0.16 -1.53 10.51
CA THR A 188 -1.20 -1.98 10.81
C THR A 188 -1.73 -3.08 9.90
N MET A 189 -1.36 -3.11 8.61
CA MET A 189 -1.75 -4.21 7.73
C MET A 189 -0.98 -5.48 8.08
N GLY A 190 -1.64 -6.63 7.98
CA GLY A 190 -1.15 -7.90 8.50
C GLY A 190 -0.66 -8.87 7.43
N PHE A 191 -1.16 -10.10 7.51
CA PHE A 191 -0.95 -11.16 6.51
C PHE A 191 -1.54 -10.77 5.15
N THR A 192 -2.67 -10.05 5.18
CA THR A 192 -3.32 -9.46 4.00
C THR A 192 -3.53 -7.96 4.22
N PRO A 193 -3.83 -7.19 3.16
CA PRO A 193 -4.17 -5.75 3.29
C PRO A 193 -5.58 -5.50 3.86
N MET A 194 -6.18 -6.47 4.54
CA MET A 194 -7.50 -6.37 5.19
C MET A 194 -7.37 -5.93 6.65
N GLU A 195 -6.32 -6.39 7.37
CA GLU A 195 -6.11 -6.08 8.78
C GLU A 195 -5.75 -4.60 8.98
N GLY A 196 -6.06 -4.05 10.13
CA GLY A 196 -5.64 -2.72 10.57
C GLY A 196 -6.79 -1.72 10.63
N LEU A 197 -6.63 -0.59 9.97
CA LEU A 197 -7.60 0.51 9.96
C LEU A 197 -8.88 0.15 9.19
N VAL A 198 -9.97 0.83 9.54
CA VAL A 198 -11.18 0.88 8.70
C VAL A 198 -10.82 1.52 7.35
N MET A 199 -11.30 0.96 6.26
CA MET A 199 -11.00 1.41 4.90
C MET A 199 -12.31 1.73 4.15
N ALA A 200 -12.25 2.08 2.90
CA ALA A 200 -13.45 2.39 2.12
C ALA A 200 -14.49 1.25 2.16
N THR A 201 -14.07 0.03 1.85
CA THR A 201 -14.91 -1.18 1.80
C THR A 201 -14.40 -2.33 2.65
N ARG A 202 -13.15 -2.30 3.11
CA ARG A 202 -12.55 -3.34 3.95
C ARG A 202 -12.78 -3.05 5.43
N SER A 203 -13.06 -4.10 6.20
CA SER A 203 -13.42 -4.01 7.61
C SER A 203 -12.34 -3.42 8.52
N GLY A 204 -11.06 -3.62 8.19
CA GLY A 204 -9.99 -3.50 9.17
C GLY A 204 -10.01 -4.64 10.19
N SER A 205 -9.34 -4.44 11.32
CA SER A 205 -9.27 -5.46 12.39
C SER A 205 -10.64 -5.67 13.05
N ILE A 206 -11.05 -6.94 13.13
CA ILE A 206 -12.26 -7.40 13.80
C ILE A 206 -11.93 -8.61 14.69
N ASP A 207 -12.85 -8.99 15.58
CA ASP A 207 -12.68 -10.13 16.45
C ASP A 207 -12.69 -11.44 15.63
N PRO A 208 -11.66 -12.30 15.72
CA PRO A 208 -11.67 -13.63 15.09
C PRO A 208 -12.86 -14.50 15.52
N GLY A 209 -13.35 -14.33 16.76
CA GLY A 209 -14.54 -15.02 17.27
C GLY A 209 -15.80 -14.71 16.46
N LEU A 210 -15.94 -13.47 15.98
CA LEU A 210 -17.04 -13.08 15.09
C LEU A 210 -16.96 -13.86 13.76
N LEU A 211 -15.77 -14.00 13.16
CA LEU A 211 -15.59 -14.74 11.92
C LEU A 211 -15.99 -16.21 12.09
N LEU A 212 -15.57 -16.82 13.21
CA LEU A 212 -15.94 -18.20 13.54
C LEU A 212 -17.45 -18.37 13.79
N ALA A 213 -18.11 -17.36 14.38
CA ALA A 213 -19.56 -17.39 14.57
C ALA A 213 -20.29 -17.36 13.22
N LEU A 214 -19.93 -16.43 12.32
CA LEU A 214 -20.55 -16.33 10.99
C LEU A 214 -20.38 -17.63 10.16
N LEU A 215 -19.21 -18.26 10.22
CA LEU A 215 -18.98 -19.55 9.55
C LEU A 215 -19.84 -20.68 10.16
N LYS A 216 -20.01 -20.70 11.49
CA LYS A 216 -20.87 -21.68 12.19
C LYS A 216 -22.35 -21.47 11.87
N ASP A 217 -22.78 -20.23 11.66
CA ASP A 217 -24.14 -19.86 11.25
C ASP A 217 -24.43 -20.18 9.78
N GLY A 218 -23.43 -20.74 9.06
CA GLY A 218 -23.59 -21.26 7.69
C GLY A 218 -23.12 -20.33 6.58
N MET A 219 -22.52 -19.17 6.89
CA MET A 219 -21.92 -18.31 5.87
C MET A 219 -20.73 -19.05 5.23
N ALA A 220 -20.67 -19.08 3.91
CA ALA A 220 -19.56 -19.68 3.19
C ALA A 220 -18.29 -18.81 3.33
N ALA A 221 -17.10 -19.44 3.37
CA ALA A 221 -15.84 -18.71 3.49
C ALA A 221 -15.63 -17.67 2.38
N ALA A 222 -16.02 -17.99 1.14
CA ALA A 222 -15.94 -17.06 0.01
C ALA A 222 -16.92 -15.88 0.16
N GLU A 223 -18.12 -16.12 0.70
CA GLU A 223 -19.07 -15.05 1.00
C GLU A 223 -18.55 -14.16 2.12
N LEU A 224 -17.97 -14.72 3.17
CA LEU A 224 -17.35 -13.97 4.25
C LEU A 224 -16.20 -13.10 3.73
N GLU A 225 -15.36 -13.65 2.86
CA GLU A 225 -14.26 -12.90 2.22
C GLU A 225 -14.81 -11.72 1.40
N GLU A 226 -15.84 -11.92 0.62
CA GLU A 226 -16.51 -10.88 -0.16
C GLU A 226 -17.08 -9.77 0.74
N GLN A 227 -17.79 -10.15 1.82
CA GLN A 227 -18.33 -9.20 2.78
C GLN A 227 -17.24 -8.33 3.43
N LEU A 228 -16.12 -8.93 3.83
CA LEU A 228 -15.04 -8.24 4.53
C LEU A 228 -14.21 -7.31 3.63
N ASN A 229 -14.05 -7.67 2.35
CA ASN A 229 -13.26 -6.89 1.40
C ASN A 229 -14.07 -5.78 0.70
N HIS A 230 -15.34 -6.05 0.38
CA HIS A 230 -16.08 -5.19 -0.55
C HIS A 230 -17.35 -4.56 0.03
N HIS A 231 -17.89 -5.10 1.14
CA HIS A 231 -19.17 -4.64 1.71
C HIS A 231 -19.06 -4.16 3.17
N SER A 232 -17.83 -4.03 3.68
CA SER A 232 -17.54 -3.57 5.05
C SER A 232 -16.99 -2.14 5.05
N GLY A 233 -16.19 -1.80 6.03
CA GLY A 233 -15.52 -0.52 6.14
C GLY A 233 -16.48 0.67 6.24
N LEU A 234 -16.09 1.78 5.65
CA LEU A 234 -16.92 3.01 5.62
C LEU A 234 -18.25 2.76 4.89
N ALA A 235 -18.23 2.03 3.79
CA ALA A 235 -19.44 1.69 3.03
C ALA A 235 -20.41 0.86 3.88
N GLY A 236 -19.92 -0.19 4.53
CA GLY A 236 -20.75 -1.06 5.38
C GLY A 236 -21.30 -0.34 6.62
N LEU A 237 -20.49 0.50 7.28
CA LEU A 237 -20.91 1.26 8.44
C LEU A 237 -21.95 2.34 8.09
N SER A 238 -21.77 3.00 6.94
CA SER A 238 -22.65 4.10 6.53
C SER A 238 -23.94 3.60 5.91
N GLY A 239 -23.94 2.43 5.27
CA GLY A 239 -25.01 1.98 4.39
C GLY A 239 -25.19 2.87 3.14
N LEU A 240 -24.18 3.69 2.80
CA LEU A 240 -24.25 4.67 1.73
C LEU A 240 -23.09 4.53 0.74
N SER A 241 -21.86 4.79 1.19
CA SER A 241 -20.68 4.87 0.33
C SER A 241 -19.41 4.63 1.12
N GLY A 242 -18.33 4.21 0.44
CA GLY A 242 -16.96 4.21 0.95
C GLY A 242 -16.19 5.49 0.61
N ASP A 243 -16.78 6.42 -0.14
CA ASP A 243 -16.15 7.67 -0.51
C ASP A 243 -16.13 8.67 0.66
N TRP A 244 -14.93 9.13 0.98
CA TRP A 244 -14.70 10.03 2.12
C TRP A 244 -15.42 11.36 2.00
N GLN A 245 -15.42 11.98 0.81
CA GLN A 245 -16.02 13.29 0.60
C GLN A 245 -17.54 13.20 0.62
N GLU A 246 -18.09 12.16 0.00
CA GLU A 246 -19.52 11.89 0.03
C GLU A 246 -20.01 11.68 1.46
N LEU A 247 -19.30 10.90 2.26
CA LEU A 247 -19.65 10.65 3.66
C LEU A 247 -19.56 11.90 4.53
N ARG A 248 -18.56 12.75 4.34
CA ARG A 248 -18.49 14.03 5.04
C ARG A 248 -19.69 14.91 4.74
N GLY A 249 -20.00 15.10 3.47
CA GLY A 249 -21.19 15.88 3.08
C GLY A 249 -22.51 15.27 3.57
N ALA A 250 -22.63 13.94 3.59
CA ALA A 250 -23.81 13.27 4.13
C ALA A 250 -23.94 13.44 5.66
N ALA A 251 -22.84 13.34 6.38
CA ALA A 251 -22.80 13.52 7.83
C ALA A 251 -23.20 14.96 8.25
N GLU A 252 -22.73 15.98 7.51
CA GLU A 252 -23.10 17.37 7.69
C GLU A 252 -24.60 17.60 7.47
N ARG A 253 -25.23 16.85 6.56
CA ARG A 253 -26.68 16.86 6.33
C ARG A 253 -27.47 16.01 7.33
N GLY A 254 -26.82 15.44 8.33
CA GLY A 254 -27.47 14.69 9.41
C GLY A 254 -27.66 13.20 9.13
N HIS A 255 -27.00 12.61 8.12
CA HIS A 255 -27.09 11.17 7.83
C HIS A 255 -26.38 10.37 8.96
N SER A 256 -27.16 9.65 9.77
CA SER A 256 -26.66 8.98 10.98
C SER A 256 -25.62 7.89 10.68
N GLY A 257 -25.81 7.09 9.61
CA GLY A 257 -24.85 6.08 9.19
C GLY A 257 -23.49 6.68 8.76
N ALA A 258 -23.51 7.82 8.05
CA ALA A 258 -22.28 8.52 7.68
C ALA A 258 -21.57 9.10 8.91
N GLN A 259 -22.33 9.67 9.86
CA GLN A 259 -21.78 10.14 11.15
C GLN A 259 -21.12 9.00 11.93
N LEU A 260 -21.78 7.83 12.00
CA LEU A 260 -21.21 6.65 12.67
C LEU A 260 -19.93 6.17 11.96
N ALA A 261 -19.95 6.08 10.61
CA ALA A 261 -18.79 5.62 9.84
C ALA A 261 -17.56 6.51 10.06
N LEU A 262 -17.74 7.82 10.03
CA LEU A 262 -16.66 8.79 10.30
C LEU A 262 -16.18 8.69 11.76
N ALA A 263 -17.08 8.54 12.72
CA ALA A 263 -16.71 8.41 14.14
C ALA A 263 -15.90 7.14 14.40
N VAL A 264 -16.31 5.99 13.84
CA VAL A 264 -15.58 4.72 13.97
C VAL A 264 -14.21 4.81 13.28
N PHE A 265 -14.14 5.38 12.09
CA PHE A 265 -12.88 5.59 11.37
C PHE A 265 -11.89 6.42 12.19
N LEU A 266 -12.32 7.59 12.69
CA LEU A 266 -11.49 8.47 13.50
C LEU A 266 -11.05 7.82 14.82
N HIS A 267 -11.95 7.08 15.48
CA HIS A 267 -11.62 6.35 16.69
C HIS A 267 -10.50 5.32 16.45
N ARG A 268 -10.62 4.51 15.39
CA ARG A 268 -9.63 3.49 15.03
C ARG A 268 -8.32 4.10 14.55
N LEU A 269 -8.39 5.19 13.77
CA LEU A 269 -7.20 5.90 13.29
C LEU A 269 -6.37 6.47 14.45
N LYS A 270 -7.01 7.15 15.40
CA LYS A 270 -6.34 7.69 16.59
C LYS A 270 -5.71 6.60 17.45
N ALA A 271 -6.45 5.53 17.71
CA ALA A 271 -5.92 4.38 18.44
C ALA A 271 -4.71 3.75 17.74
N GLY A 272 -4.77 3.63 16.41
CA GLY A 272 -3.66 3.13 15.61
C GLY A 272 -2.43 4.04 15.66
N ILE A 273 -2.61 5.36 15.53
CA ILE A 273 -1.49 6.32 15.65
C ILE A 273 -0.85 6.22 17.06
N ALA A 274 -1.65 6.12 18.10
CA ALA A 274 -1.15 5.94 19.48
C ALA A 274 -0.35 4.63 19.63
N ALA A 275 -0.81 3.53 19.02
CA ALA A 275 -0.10 2.26 19.03
C ALA A 275 1.26 2.37 18.32
N MET A 276 1.32 3.04 17.14
CA MET A 276 2.59 3.29 16.44
C MET A 276 3.54 4.17 17.27
N ALA A 277 3.02 5.18 18.00
CA ALA A 277 3.83 5.98 18.91
C ALA A 277 4.42 5.14 20.05
N ALA A 278 3.66 4.17 20.58
CA ALA A 278 4.14 3.24 21.59
C ALA A 278 5.25 2.33 21.04
N SER A 279 5.11 1.80 19.81
CA SER A 279 6.13 1.00 19.13
C SER A 279 7.44 1.76 18.90
N LEU A 280 7.37 3.09 18.76
CA LEU A 280 8.54 3.97 18.60
C LEU A 280 9.13 4.49 19.92
N GLY A 281 8.44 4.30 21.05
CA GLY A 281 8.82 4.94 22.34
C GLY A 281 8.69 6.46 22.30
N GLY A 282 7.78 7.00 21.49
CA GLY A 282 7.53 8.43 21.27
C GLY A 282 7.41 8.75 19.77
N VAL A 283 7.17 10.01 19.43
CA VAL A 283 7.02 10.44 18.04
C VAL A 283 7.56 11.84 17.81
N ASP A 284 8.32 12.05 16.75
CA ASP A 284 8.86 13.34 16.35
C ASP A 284 8.08 13.93 15.16
N GLN A 285 7.62 13.07 14.25
CA GLN A 285 6.85 13.47 13.08
C GLN A 285 5.68 12.52 12.81
N ILE A 286 4.57 13.08 12.36
CA ILE A 286 3.41 12.34 11.84
C ILE A 286 3.13 12.86 10.43
N ALA A 287 3.26 12.00 9.44
CA ALA A 287 3.07 12.37 8.04
C ALA A 287 1.81 11.72 7.48
N LEU A 288 0.84 12.54 7.09
CA LEU A 288 -0.39 12.13 6.42
C LEU A 288 -0.14 12.04 4.91
N SER A 289 -0.53 10.92 4.30
CA SER A 289 -0.35 10.64 2.87
C SER A 289 -1.59 9.93 2.30
N GLY A 290 -1.57 9.65 1.01
CA GLY A 290 -2.72 9.11 0.29
C GLY A 290 -3.75 10.17 -0.07
N GLY A 291 -4.77 9.79 -0.82
CA GLY A 291 -5.75 10.73 -1.37
C GLY A 291 -6.53 11.54 -0.32
N ILE A 292 -6.83 10.93 0.84
CA ILE A 292 -7.47 11.60 1.98
C ILE A 292 -6.42 12.34 2.79
N GLY A 293 -5.37 11.66 3.23
CA GLY A 293 -4.39 12.19 4.19
C GLY A 293 -3.63 13.42 3.67
N ALA A 294 -3.27 13.44 2.39
CA ALA A 294 -2.54 14.55 1.80
C ALA A 294 -3.42 15.78 1.51
N ASN A 295 -4.75 15.62 1.39
CA ASN A 295 -5.62 16.68 0.90
C ASN A 295 -6.66 17.19 1.92
N ASP A 296 -6.99 16.41 2.97
CA ASP A 296 -7.97 16.82 3.98
C ASP A 296 -7.30 17.56 5.14
N THR A 297 -7.22 18.88 5.03
CA THR A 297 -6.63 19.75 6.07
C THR A 297 -7.48 19.78 7.34
N ALA A 298 -8.79 19.63 7.25
CA ALA A 298 -9.67 19.62 8.41
C ALA A 298 -9.45 18.34 9.24
N LEU A 299 -9.31 17.19 8.58
CA LEU A 299 -8.90 15.94 9.24
C LEU A 299 -7.54 16.08 9.92
N ALA A 300 -6.56 16.69 9.25
CA ALA A 300 -5.23 16.92 9.81
C ALA A 300 -5.30 17.78 11.08
N GLN A 301 -6.05 18.88 11.07
CA GLN A 301 -6.25 19.76 12.23
C GLN A 301 -6.98 19.06 13.39
N GLN A 302 -7.99 18.25 13.06
CA GLN A 302 -8.71 17.47 14.06
C GLN A 302 -7.76 16.47 14.76
N LEU A 303 -6.98 15.71 13.99
CA LEU A 303 -6.01 14.76 14.54
C LEU A 303 -4.94 15.45 15.38
N GLN A 304 -4.43 16.60 14.95
CA GLN A 304 -3.47 17.41 15.73
C GLN A 304 -4.05 17.80 17.09
N THR A 305 -5.30 18.22 17.11
CA THR A 305 -5.98 18.65 18.34
C THR A 305 -6.23 17.48 19.26
N GLU A 306 -6.79 16.39 18.72
CA GLU A 306 -7.21 15.24 19.56
C GLU A 306 -6.03 14.36 20.01
N LEU A 307 -4.88 14.43 19.33
CA LEU A 307 -3.65 13.72 19.66
C LEU A 307 -2.56 14.62 20.26
N ALA A 308 -2.92 15.83 20.72
CA ALA A 308 -1.97 16.79 21.31
C ALA A 308 -1.24 16.20 22.54
N TRP A 309 -1.81 15.22 23.21
CA TRP A 309 -1.22 14.50 24.33
C TRP A 309 -0.01 13.62 23.94
N LEU A 310 0.22 13.32 22.68
CA LEU A 310 1.44 12.64 22.17
C LEU A 310 2.70 13.54 22.25
N GLY A 311 2.58 14.74 22.75
CA GLY A 311 3.61 15.75 22.75
C GLY A 311 3.36 16.78 21.63
N LYS A 312 4.40 17.22 20.99
CA LYS A 312 4.29 18.21 19.90
C LYS A 312 4.98 17.69 18.63
N PRO A 313 4.55 16.55 18.07
CA PRO A 313 5.14 16.07 16.83
C PRO A 313 4.90 17.07 15.71
N GLN A 314 5.85 17.15 14.79
CA GLN A 314 5.65 17.89 13.55
C GLN A 314 4.66 17.12 12.67
N TRP A 315 3.61 17.80 12.21
CA TRP A 315 2.64 17.22 11.28
C TRP A 315 2.98 17.62 9.85
N LEU A 316 3.01 16.64 8.96
CA LEU A 316 3.32 16.79 7.54
C LEU A 316 2.16 16.25 6.70
N GLN A 317 1.93 16.86 5.55
CA GLN A 317 1.08 16.31 4.49
C GLN A 317 1.96 16.04 3.27
N ILE A 318 2.13 14.78 2.92
CA ILE A 318 3.03 14.33 1.84
C ILE A 318 2.19 13.59 0.81
N PRO A 319 2.05 14.09 -0.42
CA PRO A 319 1.36 13.36 -1.48
C PRO A 319 1.96 11.98 -1.70
N ALA A 320 1.11 10.98 -1.94
CA ALA A 320 1.58 9.64 -2.31
C ALA A 320 2.23 9.67 -3.69
N ASP A 321 3.35 8.99 -3.83
CA ASP A 321 4.09 8.87 -5.09
C ASP A 321 4.75 7.48 -5.21
N GLU A 322 3.92 6.43 -5.28
CA GLU A 322 4.39 5.05 -5.46
C GLU A 322 5.16 4.89 -6.77
N GLU A 323 4.67 5.50 -7.86
CA GLU A 323 5.32 5.45 -9.16
C GLU A 323 6.70 6.13 -9.14
N GLY A 324 6.81 7.29 -8.49
CA GLY A 324 8.09 7.96 -8.30
C GLY A 324 9.04 7.19 -7.41
N MET A 325 8.51 6.51 -6.38
CA MET A 325 9.33 5.63 -5.54
C MET A 325 9.87 4.44 -6.33
N ILE A 326 9.04 3.78 -7.14
CA ILE A 326 9.47 2.69 -8.02
C ILE A 326 10.55 3.18 -9.00
N ALA A 327 10.34 4.35 -9.64
CA ALA A 327 11.32 4.93 -10.55
C ALA A 327 12.70 5.10 -9.87
N ARG A 328 12.73 5.65 -8.66
CA ARG A 328 13.97 5.81 -7.87
C ARG A 328 14.61 4.47 -7.51
N LEU A 329 13.79 3.47 -7.17
CA LEU A 329 14.29 2.13 -6.83
C LEU A 329 14.95 1.40 -8.02
N ILE A 330 14.58 1.75 -9.26
CA ILE A 330 15.14 1.12 -10.45
C ILE A 330 16.14 2.01 -11.20
N SER A 331 16.26 3.30 -10.87
CA SER A 331 17.18 4.23 -11.54
C SER A 331 18.63 3.88 -11.27
N ASP A 332 18.98 3.57 -10.03
CA ASP A 332 20.31 3.12 -9.65
C ASP A 332 20.27 1.79 -8.87
N PRO A 333 20.62 0.67 -9.53
CA PRO A 333 20.70 -0.62 -8.86
C PRO A 333 21.89 -0.76 -7.91
N GLU A 334 22.90 0.11 -8.01
CA GLU A 334 24.15 0.02 -7.23
C GLU A 334 24.10 0.86 -5.93
N ASP A 335 23.25 1.89 -5.86
CA ASP A 335 23.10 2.74 -4.65
C ASP A 335 22.35 2.05 -3.48
N ARG A 336 21.99 0.77 -3.66
CA ARG A 336 21.25 -0.05 -2.68
C ARG A 336 22.10 -0.48 -1.48
N GLY A 337 23.42 -0.31 -1.55
CA GLY A 337 24.37 -0.77 -0.53
C GLY A 337 24.82 0.29 0.46
N SER A 338 24.63 1.59 0.19
CA SER A 338 25.20 2.65 1.03
C SER A 338 24.30 3.00 2.24
N ASP A 339 23.00 2.83 2.14
CA ASP A 339 22.07 3.11 3.26
C ASP A 339 22.02 1.97 4.30
N ALA A 340 22.48 0.77 3.95
CA ALA A 340 22.52 -0.38 4.86
C ALA A 340 23.87 -0.56 5.57
N ALA A 341 24.92 0.17 5.16
CA ALA A 341 26.28 0.00 5.68
C ALA A 341 26.73 1.10 6.66
N ASN A 342 25.91 2.11 6.91
CA ASN A 342 26.19 3.21 7.86
C ASN A 342 25.24 3.23 9.06
N GLY A 343 24.93 2.08 9.66
CA GLY A 343 24.16 1.96 10.89
C GLY A 343 24.70 0.87 11.78
#